data_ea901fe1e70afdf46d9305a265264e67
#
_entry.id   ea901fe1e70afdf46d9305a265264e67
#
_cell.length_a   1.000
_cell.length_b   1.000
_cell.length_c   1.000
_cell.angle_alpha   90.00
_cell.angle_beta   90.00
_cell.angle_gamma   90.00
#
_symmetry.space_group_name_H-M   'P 1'
#
loop_
_entity.id
_entity.type
_entity.pdbx_description
1 polymer ?
#
loop_
_entity_poly.entity_id
_entity_poly.type
_entity_poly.pdbx_seq_one_letter_code
_entity_poly.pdbx_strand_id
1 'polypeptide(L)'
;MKDIVGYTAGLVGAGMMFPQVYQVVKTNSTKDISLDSIILIIICSILWVWYGILIVDWPLIITDVVIIIEELVILIYKIKNDIIHKNSNEQEEL
;
A
#
# COMPACT_ATOMS: atom_id res chain seq x y z
N MET A 1 -5.83 -9.05 26.77
CA MET A 1 -5.75 -7.57 26.68
C MET A 1 -4.83 -7.11 25.55
N LYS A 2 -3.58 -7.56 25.57
CA LYS A 2 -2.62 -7.14 24.55
C LYS A 2 -3.04 -7.55 23.13
N ASP A 3 -3.64 -8.72 22.95
CA ASP A 3 -4.10 -9.16 21.62
C ASP A 3 -5.28 -8.33 21.12
N ILE A 4 -6.20 -7.97 22.01
CA ILE A 4 -7.34 -7.12 21.66
C ILE A 4 -6.86 -5.75 21.20
N VAL A 5 -5.90 -5.17 21.91
CA VAL A 5 -5.32 -3.87 21.53
C VAL A 5 -4.60 -3.99 20.20
N GLY A 6 -3.81 -5.07 20.00
CA GLY A 6 -3.09 -5.30 18.75
C GLY A 6 -4.00 -5.44 17.55
N TYR A 7 -5.06 -6.26 17.65
CA TYR A 7 -6.01 -6.43 16.56
C TYR A 7 -6.80 -5.16 16.28
N THR A 8 -7.19 -4.43 17.34
CA THR A 8 -7.90 -3.16 17.17
C THR A 8 -7.02 -2.13 16.47
N ALA A 9 -5.77 -2.00 16.93
CA ALA A 9 -4.81 -1.08 16.29
C ALA A 9 -4.56 -1.46 14.83
N GLY A 10 -4.45 -2.75 14.56
CA GLY A 10 -4.26 -3.25 13.20
C GLY A 10 -5.45 -2.95 12.30
N LEU A 11 -6.66 -3.15 12.80
CA LEU A 11 -7.89 -2.85 12.07
C LEU A 11 -7.97 -1.36 11.72
N VAL A 12 -7.67 -0.50 12.68
CA VAL A 12 -7.65 0.96 12.44
C VAL A 12 -6.56 1.31 11.44
N GLY A 13 -5.35 0.76 11.62
CA GLY A 13 -4.22 1.05 10.74
C GLY A 13 -4.47 0.63 9.29
N ALA A 14 -4.91 -0.61 9.08
CA ALA A 14 -5.24 -1.09 7.74
C ALA A 14 -6.45 -0.35 7.18
N GLY A 15 -7.44 -0.03 8.03
CA GLY A 15 -8.61 0.72 7.63
C GLY A 15 -8.30 2.14 7.18
N MET A 16 -7.25 2.76 7.71
CA MET A 16 -6.81 4.08 7.28
C MET A 16 -6.34 4.11 5.82
N MET A 17 -5.78 3.00 5.35
CA MET A 17 -5.33 2.88 3.96
C MET A 17 -6.48 2.59 2.99
N PHE A 18 -7.57 2.04 3.49
CA PHE A 18 -8.69 1.61 2.65
C PHE A 18 -9.32 2.75 1.83
N PRO A 19 -9.59 3.95 2.40
CA PRO A 19 -10.11 5.06 1.61
C PRO A 19 -9.19 5.45 0.46
N GLN A 20 -7.87 5.37 0.65
CA GLN A 20 -6.90 5.68 -0.40
C GLN A 20 -6.98 4.65 -1.53
N VAL A 21 -7.03 3.36 -1.20
CA VAL A 21 -7.17 2.29 -2.20
C VAL A 21 -8.49 2.46 -2.97
N TYR A 22 -9.58 2.68 -2.24
CA TYR A 22 -10.91 2.88 -2.83
C TYR A 22 -10.90 4.04 -3.82
N GLN A 23 -10.30 5.16 -3.43
CA GLN A 23 -10.24 6.35 -4.28
C GLN A 23 -9.42 6.10 -5.54
N VAL A 24 -8.28 5.42 -5.41
CA VAL A 24 -7.43 5.08 -6.56
C VAL A 24 -8.17 4.19 -7.53
N VAL A 25 -8.84 3.14 -7.03
CA VAL A 25 -9.59 2.20 -7.88
C VAL A 25 -10.77 2.92 -8.56
N LYS A 26 -11.49 3.75 -7.83
CA LYS A 26 -12.67 4.45 -8.34
C LYS A 26 -12.32 5.50 -9.38
N THR A 27 -11.31 6.33 -9.11
CA THR A 27 -10.94 7.47 -9.96
C THR A 27 -9.85 7.13 -10.97
N ASN A 28 -9.16 6.01 -10.79
CA ASN A 28 -7.99 5.62 -11.57
C ASN A 28 -6.93 6.73 -11.60
N SER A 29 -6.82 7.51 -10.52
CA SER A 29 -5.87 8.62 -10.41
C SER A 29 -4.84 8.34 -9.34
N THR A 30 -3.55 8.48 -9.70
CA THR A 30 -2.43 8.31 -8.79
C THR A 30 -1.49 9.52 -8.83
N LYS A 31 -2.00 10.66 -9.30
CA LYS A 31 -1.18 11.88 -9.47
C LYS A 31 -0.56 12.38 -8.18
N ASP A 32 -1.29 12.27 -7.07
CA ASP A 32 -0.86 12.79 -5.78
C ASP A 32 -0.10 11.77 -4.96
N ILE A 33 0.17 10.59 -5.53
CA ILE A 33 0.84 9.50 -4.84
C ILE A 33 2.27 9.37 -5.37
N SER A 34 3.24 9.43 -4.45
CA SER A 34 4.65 9.27 -4.78
C SER A 34 5.02 7.80 -4.93
N LEU A 35 5.68 7.45 -6.02
CA LEU A 35 6.19 6.09 -6.22
C LEU A 35 7.19 5.70 -5.13
N ASP A 36 8.08 6.64 -4.75
CA ASP A 36 9.06 6.40 -3.71
C ASP A 36 8.38 6.09 -2.37
N SER A 37 7.30 6.79 -2.05
CA SER A 37 6.52 6.57 -0.85
C SER A 37 5.90 5.16 -0.84
N ILE A 38 5.33 4.73 -1.96
CA ILE A 38 4.74 3.39 -2.09
C ILE A 38 5.81 2.32 -1.84
N ILE A 39 6.96 2.46 -2.47
CA ILE A 39 8.07 1.50 -2.33
C ILE A 39 8.55 1.45 -0.89
N LEU A 40 8.72 2.61 -0.24
CA LEU A 40 9.16 2.67 1.15
C LEU A 40 8.16 2.00 2.11
N ILE A 41 6.87 2.21 1.89
CA ILE A 41 5.83 1.60 2.72
C ILE A 41 5.87 0.07 2.57
N ILE A 42 6.02 -0.43 1.34
CA ILE A 42 6.10 -1.86 1.08
C ILE A 42 7.32 -2.46 1.76
N ILE A 43 8.49 -1.84 1.61
CA ILE A 43 9.72 -2.32 2.25
C ILE A 43 9.57 -2.34 3.77
N CYS A 44 9.05 -1.26 4.34
CA CYS A 44 8.82 -1.14 5.77
C CYS A 44 7.87 -2.25 6.26
N SER A 45 6.78 -2.49 5.55
CA SER A 45 5.80 -3.51 5.93
C SER A 45 6.39 -4.93 5.83
N ILE A 46 7.23 -5.19 4.83
CA ILE A 46 7.91 -6.49 4.71
C ILE A 46 8.82 -6.71 5.94
N LEU A 47 9.58 -5.69 6.35
CA LEU A 47 10.44 -5.79 7.52
C LEU A 47 9.62 -6.01 8.79
N TRP A 48 8.47 -5.35 8.93
CA TRP A 48 7.58 -5.53 10.06
C TRP A 48 6.96 -6.94 10.09
N VAL A 49 6.61 -7.50 8.94
CA VAL A 49 6.12 -8.88 8.85
C VAL A 49 7.22 -9.84 9.35
N TRP A 50 8.44 -9.64 8.90
CA TRP A 50 9.56 -10.46 9.35
C TRP A 50 9.73 -10.37 10.87
N TYR A 51 9.74 -9.16 11.41
CA TYR A 51 9.82 -8.95 12.86
C TYR A 51 8.65 -9.63 13.57
N GLY A 52 7.44 -9.49 13.06
CA GLY A 52 6.26 -10.13 13.63
C GLY A 52 6.35 -11.64 13.66
N ILE A 53 6.93 -12.25 12.61
CA ILE A 53 7.16 -13.69 12.57
C ILE A 53 8.15 -14.11 13.66
N LEU A 54 9.23 -13.34 13.84
CA LEU A 54 10.26 -13.65 14.83
C LEU A 54 9.72 -13.61 16.26
N ILE A 55 8.81 -12.70 16.57
CA ILE A 55 8.21 -12.59 17.91
C ILE A 55 6.86 -13.28 18.02
N VAL A 56 6.39 -13.92 16.95
CA VAL A 56 5.09 -14.61 16.87
C VAL A 56 3.95 -13.67 17.27
N ASP A 57 3.91 -12.50 16.67
CA ASP A 57 2.86 -11.49 16.90
C ASP A 57 1.86 -11.51 15.74
N TRP A 58 0.78 -12.27 15.90
CA TRP A 58 -0.20 -12.44 14.83
C TRP A 58 -0.92 -11.16 14.43
N PRO A 59 -1.34 -10.27 15.35
CA PRO A 59 -1.96 -9.00 14.95
C PRO A 59 -1.05 -8.16 14.05
N LEU A 60 0.23 -8.10 14.37
CA LEU A 60 1.22 -7.36 13.59
C LEU A 60 1.39 -7.98 12.20
N ILE A 61 1.53 -9.31 12.12
CA ILE A 61 1.69 -10.01 10.86
C ILE A 61 0.49 -9.76 9.94
N ILE A 62 -0.72 -9.96 10.46
CA ILE A 62 -1.96 -9.83 9.66
C ILE A 62 -2.12 -8.40 9.18
N THR A 63 -1.90 -7.41 10.05
CA THR A 63 -2.02 -5.99 9.70
C THR A 63 -1.07 -5.61 8.57
N ASP A 64 0.20 -5.98 8.68
CA ASP A 64 1.19 -5.59 7.68
C ASP A 64 1.01 -6.33 6.37
N VAL A 65 0.53 -7.58 6.40
CA VAL A 65 0.17 -8.29 5.16
C VAL A 65 -0.96 -7.57 4.43
N VAL A 66 -1.98 -7.12 5.16
CA VAL A 66 -3.09 -6.36 4.57
C VAL A 66 -2.58 -5.05 3.96
N ILE A 67 -1.69 -4.34 4.66
CA ILE A 67 -1.09 -3.09 4.15
C ILE A 67 -0.29 -3.36 2.88
N ILE A 68 0.48 -4.44 2.83
CA ILE A 68 1.22 -4.81 1.62
C ILE A 68 0.28 -5.02 0.45
N ILE A 69 -0.83 -5.74 0.65
CA ILE A 69 -1.82 -5.97 -0.41
C ILE A 69 -2.41 -4.65 -0.88
N GLU A 70 -2.80 -3.76 0.04
CA GLU A 70 -3.35 -2.45 -0.30
C GLU A 70 -2.35 -1.62 -1.10
N GLU A 71 -1.08 -1.58 -0.68
CA GLU A 71 -0.05 -0.83 -1.36
C GLU A 71 0.30 -1.43 -2.73
N LEU A 72 0.24 -2.76 -2.88
CA LEU A 72 0.46 -3.40 -4.18
C LEU A 72 -0.61 -3.00 -5.19
N VAL A 73 -1.87 -2.91 -4.76
CA VAL A 73 -2.95 -2.42 -5.64
C VAL A 73 -2.63 -1.00 -6.10
N ILE A 74 -2.26 -0.12 -5.18
CA ILE A 74 -1.91 1.27 -5.50
C ILE A 74 -0.68 1.31 -6.43
N LEU A 75 0.32 0.48 -6.18
CA LEU A 75 1.53 0.40 -7.00
C LEU A 75 1.20 0.01 -8.45
N ILE A 76 0.34 -0.99 -8.63
CA ILE A 76 -0.07 -1.44 -9.97
C ILE A 76 -0.73 -0.28 -10.73
N TYR A 77 -1.67 0.43 -10.09
CA TYR A 77 -2.32 1.58 -10.70
C TYR A 77 -1.33 2.70 -11.01
N LYS A 78 -0.39 2.96 -10.09
CA LYS A 78 0.62 4.01 -10.27
C LYS A 78 1.52 3.73 -11.46
N ILE A 79 2.06 2.51 -11.55
CA ILE A 79 2.94 2.11 -12.66
C ILE A 79 2.18 2.16 -13.98
N LYS A 80 0.96 1.62 -14.01
CA LYS A 80 0.13 1.62 -15.21
C LYS A 80 -0.13 3.05 -15.70
N ASN A 81 -0.50 3.95 -14.80
CA ASN A 81 -0.79 5.33 -15.16
C ASN A 81 0.46 6.08 -15.64
N ASP A 82 1.60 5.84 -15.00
CA ASP A 82 2.86 6.46 -15.41
C ASP A 82 3.29 6.00 -16.80
N ILE A 83 3.13 4.72 -17.11
CA ILE A 83 3.44 4.17 -18.44
C ILE A 83 2.53 4.78 -19.50
N ILE A 84 1.22 4.85 -19.24
CA ILE A 84 0.25 5.42 -20.16
C ILE A 84 0.58 6.90 -20.42
N HIS A 85 0.89 7.65 -19.37
CA HIS A 85 1.24 9.06 -19.49
C HIS A 85 2.52 9.27 -20.30
N LYS A 86 3.53 8.43 -20.07
CA LYS A 86 4.77 8.47 -20.83
C LYS A 86 4.54 8.20 -22.31
N ASN A 87 3.72 7.20 -22.64
CA ASN A 87 3.40 6.88 -24.03
C ASN A 87 2.66 8.03 -24.73
N SER A 88 1.73 8.69 -24.03
CA SER A 88 1.03 9.86 -24.56
C SER A 88 1.99 11.00 -24.88
N ASN A 89 2.94 11.26 -23.99
CA ASN A 89 3.94 12.30 -24.19
C ASN A 89 4.85 12.00 -25.39
N GLU A 90 5.25 10.74 -25.57
CA GLU A 90 6.05 10.31 -26.72
C GLU A 90 5.29 10.51 -28.02
N GLN A 91 3.99 10.24 -28.05
CA GLN A 91 3.15 10.46 -29.22
C GLN A 91 3.00 11.95 -29.55
N GLU A 92 2.92 12.80 -28.55
CA GLU A 92 2.84 14.25 -28.75
C GLU A 92 4.12 14.82 -29.34
N GLU A 93 5.27 14.24 -29.01
CA GLU A 93 6.56 14.66 -29.57
C GLU A 93 6.75 14.25 -31.02
N LEU A 94 6.01 13.26 -31.48
CA LEU A 94 6.04 12.80 -32.85
C LEU A 94 5.20 13.68 -33.77
#